data_cfa97356c33b5853b5da69f373674b96
#
_entry.id   cfa97356c33b5853b5da69f373674b96
#
_cell.length_a   1.000
_cell.length_b   1.000
_cell.length_c   1.000
_cell.angle_alpha   90.00
_cell.angle_beta   90.00
_cell.angle_gamma   90.00
#
_symmetry.space_group_name_H-M   'P 1'
#
loop_
_entity.id
_entity.type
_entity.pdbx_description
1 polymer ?
#
loop_
_entity_poly.entity_id
_entity_poly.type
_entity_poly.pdbx_seq_one_letter_code
_entity_poly.pdbx_strand_id
1 'polypeptide(L)'
;VGSEMCIRDRVMTMLLVCEAIDNGKLSLDDTITASAHAASMGGSDIWLEEGETMSADDMIKATVVASANDAAVALAEHLCGSEEVFVEKMNEKASQLGMKDTVFKNCNGLDEDGHITSAYDVAVMSRELMKHEMIFDYTSIWLDNLRDGKTQIVNTNKLLKTYNGITGLKTGTTNDAGCCMSASAKRGDMSLVAVVLGCNSGKERFSDAAALLDYGFANFSVTQLKAPEDLPKTIKVENGMQGNIGIGCDVNASIVLDKNSGSKIVSKIDLPESIEAPVVSGQKLGTVTYSLDGNAVKSFEITALQDAEKISFASVFSVLLNSIISL
;
A
#
# COMPACT_ATOMS: atom_id res chain seq x y z
N VAL A 1 10.63 -13.64 -17.39
CA VAL A 1 11.21 -14.97 -17.33
C VAL A 1 11.01 -15.45 -15.91
N GLY A 2 10.25 -16.54 -15.76
CA GLY A 2 9.83 -17.06 -14.48
C GLY A 2 11.00 -17.59 -13.66
N SER A 3 11.04 -17.24 -12.40
CA SER A 3 11.94 -17.78 -11.38
C SER A 3 11.08 -18.20 -10.20
N GLU A 4 11.28 -19.40 -9.70
CA GLU A 4 10.59 -19.93 -8.53
C GLU A 4 11.08 -19.23 -7.27
N MET A 5 10.18 -18.85 -6.30
CA MET A 5 10.61 -17.95 -5.22
C MET A 5 9.77 -17.94 -3.96
N CYS A 6 10.41 -18.28 -2.86
CA CYS A 6 9.91 -18.16 -1.50
C CYS A 6 9.53 -16.72 -1.05
N ILE A 7 10.11 -15.64 -1.60
CA ILE A 7 9.76 -14.26 -1.20
C ILE A 7 8.40 -13.84 -1.72
N ARG A 8 8.05 -14.26 -2.95
CA ARG A 8 6.81 -13.95 -3.61
C ARG A 8 5.61 -14.41 -2.78
N ASP A 9 5.62 -15.67 -2.39
CA ASP A 9 4.51 -16.31 -1.69
C ASP A 9 4.29 -15.69 -0.33
N ARG A 10 5.37 -15.46 0.44
CA ARG A 10 5.27 -14.82 1.75
C ARG A 10 4.79 -13.38 1.67
N VAL A 11 5.17 -12.62 0.64
CA VAL A 11 4.65 -11.25 0.44
C VAL A 11 3.16 -11.29 0.12
N MET A 12 2.71 -12.21 -0.74
CA MET A 12 1.28 -12.36 -1.05
C MET A 12 0.49 -12.92 0.13
N THR A 13 1.03 -13.90 0.85
CA THR A 13 0.41 -14.43 2.08
C THR A 13 0.22 -13.34 3.10
N MET A 14 1.25 -12.52 3.35
CA MET A 14 1.13 -11.40 4.28
C MET A 14 0.18 -10.31 3.78
N LEU A 15 0.11 -10.06 2.48
CA LEU A 15 -0.87 -9.13 1.91
C LEU A 15 -2.31 -9.58 2.22
N LEU A 16 -2.63 -10.84 1.97
CA LEU A 16 -3.96 -11.38 2.25
C LEU A 16 -4.27 -11.44 3.76
N VAL A 17 -3.28 -11.71 4.60
CA VAL A 17 -3.41 -11.66 6.06
C VAL A 17 -3.69 -10.24 6.54
N CYS A 18 -2.94 -9.24 6.07
CA CYS A 18 -3.17 -7.83 6.40
C CYS A 18 -4.56 -7.36 5.94
N GLU A 19 -4.98 -7.72 4.73
CA GLU A 19 -6.33 -7.43 4.24
C GLU A 19 -7.43 -8.09 5.09
N ALA A 20 -7.20 -9.30 5.58
CA ALA A 20 -8.13 -9.98 6.47
C ALA A 20 -8.28 -9.25 7.81
N ILE A 21 -7.18 -8.74 8.35
CA ILE A 21 -7.17 -7.95 9.59
C ILE A 21 -7.90 -6.61 9.37
N ASP A 22 -7.57 -5.87 8.31
CA ASP A 22 -8.21 -4.59 8.00
C ASP A 22 -9.72 -4.72 7.78
N ASN A 23 -10.16 -5.87 7.25
CA ASN A 23 -11.58 -6.20 7.04
C ASN A 23 -12.25 -6.84 8.27
N GLY A 24 -11.57 -6.98 9.38
CA GLY A 24 -12.09 -7.57 10.63
C GLY A 24 -12.39 -9.06 10.55
N LYS A 25 -11.79 -9.78 9.58
CA LYS A 25 -11.91 -11.23 9.42
C LYS A 25 -10.89 -12.02 10.22
N LEU A 26 -9.83 -11.37 10.66
CA LEU A 26 -8.78 -11.90 11.52
C LEU A 26 -8.44 -10.86 12.57
N SER A 27 -8.33 -11.28 13.83
CA SER A 27 -7.79 -10.49 14.92
C SER A 27 -6.40 -11.02 15.30
N LEU A 28 -5.52 -10.14 15.75
CA LEU A 28 -4.18 -10.54 16.24
C LEU A 28 -4.25 -11.50 17.44
N ASP A 29 -5.34 -11.42 18.22
CA ASP A 29 -5.59 -12.28 19.38
C ASP A 29 -6.28 -13.61 19.02
N ASP A 30 -6.67 -13.82 17.75
CA ASP A 30 -7.29 -15.06 17.34
C ASP A 30 -6.34 -16.24 17.53
N THR A 31 -6.90 -17.34 18.03
CA THR A 31 -6.14 -18.58 18.23
C THR A 31 -6.10 -19.38 16.95
N ILE A 32 -4.92 -19.60 16.41
CA ILE A 32 -4.68 -20.42 15.23
C ILE A 32 -4.17 -21.79 15.65
N THR A 33 -4.78 -22.84 15.13
CA THR A 33 -4.39 -24.23 15.40
C THR A 33 -3.64 -24.78 14.18
N ALA A 34 -2.46 -25.33 14.39
CA ALA A 34 -1.70 -26.00 13.37
C ALA A 34 -2.32 -27.34 13.00
N SER A 35 -2.61 -27.54 11.70
CA SER A 35 -3.06 -28.83 11.17
C SER A 35 -1.89 -29.82 11.04
N ALA A 36 -2.20 -31.08 10.81
CA ALA A 36 -1.20 -32.08 10.43
C ALA A 36 -0.42 -31.67 9.17
N HIS A 37 -1.11 -31.01 8.20
CA HIS A 37 -0.49 -30.49 6.98
C HIS A 37 0.50 -29.38 7.30
N ALA A 38 0.08 -28.34 8.04
CA ALA A 38 0.97 -27.25 8.45
C ALA A 38 2.19 -27.77 9.23
N ALA A 39 1.98 -28.69 10.19
CA ALA A 39 3.06 -29.30 10.99
C ALA A 39 4.01 -30.19 10.17
N SER A 40 3.58 -30.67 8.99
CA SER A 40 4.42 -31.49 8.11
C SER A 40 5.33 -30.68 7.18
N MET A 41 5.20 -29.35 7.18
CA MET A 41 6.00 -28.49 6.30
C MET A 41 7.49 -28.62 6.63
N GLY A 42 8.29 -28.61 5.58
CA GLY A 42 9.74 -28.59 5.69
C GLY A 42 10.35 -27.24 5.34
N GLY A 43 11.67 -27.17 5.38
CA GLY A 43 12.43 -25.95 5.07
C GLY A 43 12.63 -25.06 6.29
N SER A 44 12.31 -23.76 6.17
CA SER A 44 12.30 -22.86 7.34
C SER A 44 10.99 -23.02 8.09
N ASP A 45 11.05 -23.40 9.35
CA ASP A 45 9.87 -23.62 10.20
C ASP A 45 10.16 -23.23 11.66
N ILE A 46 9.13 -23.18 12.46
CA ILE A 46 9.19 -23.03 13.92
C ILE A 46 8.83 -24.34 14.63
N TRP A 47 8.79 -25.46 13.88
CA TRP A 47 8.47 -26.81 14.33
C TRP A 47 7.12 -26.87 15.05
N LEU A 48 6.05 -26.40 14.38
CA LEU A 48 4.69 -26.56 14.89
C LEU A 48 4.35 -28.05 15.01
N GLU A 49 3.73 -28.42 16.12
CA GLU A 49 3.15 -29.76 16.28
C GLU A 49 1.67 -29.74 15.86
N GLU A 50 1.15 -30.88 15.37
CA GLU A 50 -0.28 -31.03 15.07
C GLU A 50 -1.11 -30.72 16.31
N GLY A 51 -2.09 -29.83 16.16
CA GLY A 51 -2.95 -29.37 17.25
C GLY A 51 -2.32 -28.28 18.14
N GLU A 52 -1.07 -27.88 17.90
CA GLU A 52 -0.48 -26.73 18.60
C GLU A 52 -1.23 -25.45 18.25
N THR A 53 -1.43 -24.61 19.25
CA THR A 53 -2.14 -23.33 19.10
C THR A 53 -1.22 -22.17 19.43
N MET A 54 -1.30 -21.11 18.59
CA MET A 54 -0.63 -19.84 18.82
C MET A 54 -1.55 -18.69 18.43
N SER A 55 -1.28 -17.48 18.91
CA SER A 55 -1.99 -16.29 18.45
C SER A 55 -1.70 -15.99 16.98
N ALA A 56 -2.61 -15.30 16.30
CA ALA A 56 -2.37 -14.81 14.96
C ALA A 56 -1.13 -13.88 14.91
N ASP A 57 -0.93 -13.06 15.95
CA ASP A 57 0.26 -12.21 16.11
C ASP A 57 1.55 -13.02 16.05
N ASP A 58 1.65 -14.10 16.85
CA ASP A 58 2.82 -14.96 16.87
C ASP A 58 3.03 -15.73 15.57
N MET A 59 1.94 -16.17 14.91
CA MET A 59 2.02 -16.83 13.59
C MET A 59 2.50 -15.88 12.51
N ILE A 60 2.04 -14.61 12.52
CA ILE A 60 2.53 -13.55 11.62
C ILE A 60 4.01 -13.29 11.88
N LYS A 61 4.39 -13.16 13.15
CA LYS A 61 5.77 -12.97 13.58
C LYS A 61 6.69 -14.09 13.09
N ALA A 62 6.27 -15.36 13.27
CA ALA A 62 6.98 -16.53 12.77
C ALA A 62 7.15 -16.49 11.25
N THR A 63 6.08 -16.18 10.52
CA THR A 63 6.07 -16.12 9.05
C THR A 63 6.98 -15.03 8.51
N VAL A 64 6.98 -13.85 9.11
CA VAL A 64 7.75 -12.69 8.63
C VAL A 64 9.21 -12.79 9.06
N VAL A 65 9.48 -13.01 10.34
CA VAL A 65 10.82 -12.94 10.96
C VAL A 65 11.61 -14.22 10.69
N ALA A 66 11.07 -15.37 11.09
CA ALA A 66 11.73 -16.67 10.89
C ALA A 66 11.54 -17.23 9.48
N SER A 67 10.64 -16.66 8.68
CA SER A 67 10.28 -17.21 7.38
C SER A 67 9.62 -18.61 7.48
N ALA A 68 8.86 -18.86 8.55
CA ALA A 68 8.29 -20.15 8.89
C ALA A 68 7.25 -20.62 7.87
N ASN A 69 7.46 -21.78 7.23
CA ASN A 69 6.56 -22.40 6.26
C ASN A 69 5.29 -22.91 6.94
N ASP A 70 5.49 -23.62 8.05
CA ASP A 70 4.43 -24.18 8.89
C ASP A 70 3.45 -23.09 9.38
N ALA A 71 3.97 -21.98 9.86
CA ALA A 71 3.15 -20.83 10.30
C ALA A 71 2.40 -20.17 9.12
N ALA A 72 3.02 -20.09 7.94
CA ALA A 72 2.36 -19.54 6.75
C ALA A 72 1.17 -20.40 6.31
N VAL A 73 1.33 -21.74 6.32
CA VAL A 73 0.26 -22.69 5.99
C VAL A 73 -0.85 -22.63 7.05
N ALA A 74 -0.50 -22.60 8.34
CA ALA A 74 -1.48 -22.50 9.41
C ALA A 74 -2.35 -21.23 9.31
N LEU A 75 -1.73 -20.07 8.95
CA LEU A 75 -2.46 -18.83 8.65
C LEU A 75 -3.39 -18.97 7.45
N ALA A 76 -2.89 -19.58 6.36
CA ALA A 76 -3.66 -19.80 5.14
C ALA A 76 -4.89 -20.69 5.39
N GLU A 77 -4.72 -21.81 6.08
CA GLU A 77 -5.79 -22.72 6.45
C GLU A 77 -6.80 -22.09 7.39
N HIS A 78 -6.34 -21.32 8.37
CA HIS A 78 -7.23 -20.60 9.29
C HIS A 78 -8.14 -19.62 8.54
N LEU A 79 -7.58 -18.87 7.58
CA LEU A 79 -8.33 -17.87 6.82
C LEU A 79 -9.28 -18.45 5.78
N CYS A 80 -8.97 -19.63 5.23
CA CYS A 80 -9.66 -20.14 4.04
C CYS A 80 -10.16 -21.58 4.18
N GLY A 81 -9.84 -22.25 5.29
CA GLY A 81 -10.20 -23.65 5.52
C GLY A 81 -9.22 -24.66 4.92
N SER A 82 -8.48 -24.29 3.86
CA SER A 82 -7.37 -25.07 3.32
C SER A 82 -6.36 -24.22 2.58
N GLU A 83 -5.15 -24.74 2.36
CA GLU A 83 -4.09 -24.08 1.59
C GLU A 83 -4.52 -23.88 0.12
N GLU A 84 -5.20 -24.86 -0.48
CA GLU A 84 -5.63 -24.80 -1.87
C GLU A 84 -6.57 -23.62 -2.11
N VAL A 85 -7.57 -23.42 -1.24
CA VAL A 85 -8.51 -22.28 -1.33
C VAL A 85 -7.78 -20.96 -1.11
N PHE A 86 -6.76 -20.94 -0.25
CA PHE A 86 -5.93 -19.76 -0.05
C PHE A 86 -5.10 -19.43 -1.30
N VAL A 87 -4.52 -20.44 -1.96
CA VAL A 87 -3.77 -20.29 -3.22
C VAL A 87 -4.66 -19.78 -4.36
N GLU A 88 -5.92 -20.21 -4.42
CA GLU A 88 -6.90 -19.63 -5.36
C GLU A 88 -7.03 -18.11 -5.12
N LYS A 89 -7.16 -17.68 -3.87
CA LYS A 89 -7.22 -16.24 -3.52
C LYS A 89 -5.92 -15.49 -3.83
N MET A 90 -4.76 -16.13 -3.66
CA MET A 90 -3.48 -15.53 -4.06
C MET A 90 -3.45 -15.25 -5.57
N ASN A 91 -3.94 -16.19 -6.41
CA ASN A 91 -4.01 -16.02 -7.86
C ASN A 91 -5.07 -14.99 -8.26
N GLU A 92 -6.21 -14.95 -7.59
CA GLU A 92 -7.23 -13.89 -7.78
C GLU A 92 -6.65 -12.50 -7.47
N LYS A 93 -5.92 -12.36 -6.35
CA LYS A 93 -5.27 -11.12 -5.97
C LYS A 93 -4.19 -10.72 -6.99
N ALA A 94 -3.38 -11.66 -7.46
CA ALA A 94 -2.40 -11.42 -8.51
C ALA A 94 -3.06 -10.85 -9.78
N SER A 95 -4.18 -11.45 -10.20
CA SER A 95 -4.97 -10.95 -11.34
C SER A 95 -5.51 -9.54 -11.11
N GLN A 96 -6.05 -9.25 -9.92
CA GLN A 96 -6.56 -7.92 -9.55
C GLN A 96 -5.45 -6.85 -9.57
N LEU A 97 -4.23 -7.22 -9.19
CA LEU A 97 -3.05 -6.35 -9.20
C LEU A 97 -2.40 -6.23 -10.58
N GLY A 98 -2.88 -6.99 -11.57
CA GLY A 98 -2.32 -7.01 -12.93
C GLY A 98 -0.97 -7.72 -13.05
N MET A 99 -0.67 -8.64 -12.15
CA MET A 99 0.55 -9.46 -12.12
C MET A 99 0.46 -10.56 -13.18
N LYS A 100 0.94 -10.29 -14.38
CA LYS A 100 0.74 -11.15 -15.57
C LYS A 100 1.73 -12.32 -15.66
N ASP A 101 2.86 -12.20 -14.97
CA ASP A 101 3.94 -13.18 -15.02
C ASP A 101 4.00 -14.02 -13.74
N THR A 102 2.92 -14.03 -12.94
CA THR A 102 2.89 -14.68 -11.62
C THR A 102 1.79 -15.73 -11.55
N VAL A 103 2.17 -16.94 -11.11
CA VAL A 103 1.25 -18.02 -10.76
C VAL A 103 1.67 -18.59 -9.41
N PHE A 104 0.74 -18.67 -8.47
CA PHE A 104 0.91 -19.29 -7.16
C PHE A 104 0.44 -20.75 -7.18
N LYS A 105 1.22 -21.65 -6.56
CA LYS A 105 0.91 -23.08 -6.38
C LYS A 105 0.79 -23.49 -4.92
N ASN A 106 1.50 -22.79 -4.04
CA ASN A 106 1.43 -22.94 -2.58
C ASN A 106 1.58 -21.56 -1.91
N CYS A 107 1.31 -21.48 -0.60
CA CYS A 107 1.37 -20.24 0.15
C CYS A 107 2.71 -19.99 0.86
N ASN A 108 3.59 -21.00 0.87
CA ASN A 108 4.84 -20.97 1.62
C ASN A 108 6.10 -20.80 0.74
N GLY A 109 6.00 -20.98 -0.58
CA GLY A 109 7.06 -20.74 -1.54
C GLY A 109 8.08 -21.86 -1.67
N LEU A 110 7.69 -23.08 -1.38
CA LEU A 110 8.45 -24.27 -1.76
C LEU A 110 8.42 -24.43 -3.28
N ASP A 111 9.51 -24.98 -3.83
CA ASP A 111 9.68 -25.18 -5.28
C ASP A 111 8.60 -26.12 -5.82
N GLU A 112 7.91 -25.71 -6.89
CA GLU A 112 6.86 -26.48 -7.56
C GLU A 112 6.76 -26.06 -9.03
N ASP A 113 6.55 -27.04 -9.93
CA ASP A 113 6.47 -26.79 -11.38
C ASP A 113 5.39 -25.75 -11.74
N GLY A 114 5.80 -24.73 -12.49
CA GLY A 114 4.91 -23.65 -12.91
C GLY A 114 4.65 -22.60 -11.82
N HIS A 115 5.35 -22.63 -10.73
CA HIS A 115 5.32 -21.67 -9.65
C HIS A 115 6.24 -20.48 -9.95
N ILE A 116 5.81 -19.56 -10.84
CA ILE A 116 6.63 -18.53 -11.47
C ILE A 116 6.26 -17.11 -11.06
N THR A 117 7.18 -16.15 -11.23
CA THR A 117 6.95 -14.71 -11.06
C THR A 117 7.99 -13.86 -11.80
N SER A 118 7.82 -12.55 -11.79
CA SER A 118 8.79 -11.56 -12.25
C SER A 118 9.15 -10.56 -11.14
N ALA A 119 10.32 -9.90 -11.26
CA ALA A 119 10.70 -8.85 -10.31
C ALA A 119 9.70 -7.70 -10.28
N TYR A 120 9.10 -7.40 -11.43
CA TYR A 120 8.05 -6.37 -11.52
C TYR A 120 6.81 -6.76 -10.72
N ASP A 121 6.30 -7.96 -10.87
CA ASP A 121 5.12 -8.43 -10.15
C ASP A 121 5.38 -8.49 -8.64
N VAL A 122 6.56 -8.95 -8.22
CA VAL A 122 6.96 -8.90 -6.81
C VAL A 122 7.00 -7.45 -6.28
N ALA A 123 7.48 -6.50 -7.07
CA ALA A 123 7.46 -5.09 -6.67
C ALA A 123 6.03 -4.53 -6.58
N VAL A 124 5.13 -4.94 -7.49
CA VAL A 124 3.71 -4.54 -7.47
C VAL A 124 3.04 -5.00 -6.17
N MET A 125 3.13 -6.30 -5.84
CA MET A 125 2.50 -6.81 -4.60
C MET A 125 3.18 -6.31 -3.33
N SER A 126 4.51 -6.10 -3.35
CA SER A 126 5.24 -5.50 -2.23
C SER A 126 4.77 -4.08 -1.95
N ARG A 127 4.54 -3.27 -2.99
CA ARG A 127 3.97 -1.94 -2.87
C ARG A 127 2.56 -1.97 -2.31
N GLU A 128 1.76 -2.97 -2.68
CA GLU A 128 0.41 -3.15 -2.14
C GLU A 128 0.48 -3.50 -0.65
N LEU A 129 1.31 -4.46 -0.26
CA LEU A 129 1.54 -4.83 1.13
C LEU A 129 1.98 -3.64 2.00
N MET A 130 2.81 -2.75 1.46
CA MET A 130 3.29 -1.57 2.18
C MET A 130 2.21 -0.52 2.46
N LYS A 131 1.00 -0.63 1.93
CA LYS A 131 -0.13 0.23 2.29
C LYS A 131 -0.72 -0.14 3.66
N HIS A 132 -0.49 -1.36 4.11
CA HIS A 132 -0.88 -1.86 5.43
C HIS A 132 0.24 -1.56 6.43
N GLU A 133 0.14 -0.44 7.15
CA GLU A 133 1.24 0.06 8.02
C GLU A 133 1.65 -0.95 9.08
N MET A 134 0.72 -1.79 9.54
CA MET A 134 0.99 -2.83 10.53
C MET A 134 2.11 -3.81 10.12
N ILE A 135 2.34 -4.02 8.82
CA ILE A 135 3.37 -4.98 8.38
C ILE A 135 4.77 -4.56 8.82
N PHE A 136 5.01 -3.26 8.98
CA PHE A 136 6.30 -2.74 9.39
C PHE A 136 6.63 -3.04 10.85
N ASP A 137 5.62 -3.27 11.69
CA ASP A 137 5.81 -3.71 13.08
C ASP A 137 6.49 -5.08 13.14
N TYR A 138 6.26 -5.94 12.12
CA TYR A 138 6.87 -7.26 12.01
C TYR A 138 8.15 -7.28 11.18
N THR A 139 8.15 -6.61 10.01
CA THR A 139 9.30 -6.66 9.09
C THR A 139 10.54 -5.95 9.63
N SER A 140 10.37 -5.03 10.58
CA SER A 140 11.45 -4.32 11.28
C SER A 140 12.06 -5.09 12.46
N ILE A 141 11.41 -6.16 12.93
CA ILE A 141 11.93 -7.00 14.01
C ILE A 141 13.21 -7.69 13.56
N TRP A 142 14.31 -7.49 14.30
CA TRP A 142 15.53 -8.24 14.09
C TRP A 142 15.56 -9.57 14.84
N LEU A 143 15.13 -9.56 16.08
CA LEU A 143 15.12 -10.71 16.97
C LEU A 143 13.94 -10.62 17.92
N ASP A 144 13.21 -11.72 18.06
CA ASP A 144 12.09 -11.85 19.01
C ASP A 144 12.00 -13.30 19.52
N ASN A 145 11.03 -13.56 20.37
CA ASN A 145 10.78 -14.87 20.95
C ASN A 145 9.30 -15.24 20.79
N LEU A 146 9.04 -16.52 20.58
CA LEU A 146 7.72 -17.15 20.56
C LEU A 146 7.58 -18.09 21.78
N ARG A 147 6.35 -18.58 22.02
CA ARG A 147 6.08 -19.59 23.07
C ARG A 147 6.61 -19.18 24.44
N ASP A 148 6.29 -17.95 24.87
CA ASP A 148 6.73 -17.39 26.17
C ASP A 148 8.26 -17.44 26.37
N GLY A 149 9.00 -17.12 25.30
CA GLY A 149 10.45 -17.06 25.35
C GLY A 149 11.20 -18.36 25.06
N LYS A 150 10.47 -19.44 24.76
CA LYS A 150 11.09 -20.77 24.51
C LYS A 150 11.69 -20.92 23.11
N THR A 151 11.18 -20.17 22.14
CA THR A 151 11.64 -20.23 20.73
C THR A 151 12.12 -18.86 20.30
N GLN A 152 13.43 -18.70 20.13
CA GLN A 152 13.99 -17.46 19.60
C GLN A 152 13.93 -17.46 18.08
N ILE A 153 13.48 -16.36 17.49
CA ILE A 153 13.42 -16.13 16.05
C ILE A 153 14.31 -14.95 15.66
N VAL A 154 14.97 -15.07 14.51
CA VAL A 154 15.90 -14.06 14.00
C VAL A 154 15.57 -13.74 12.55
N ASN A 155 15.49 -12.46 12.21
CA ASN A 155 15.18 -12.02 10.86
C ASN A 155 16.32 -12.37 9.89
N THR A 156 15.91 -12.86 8.74
CA THR A 156 16.83 -13.20 7.65
C THR A 156 17.32 -11.98 6.86
N ASN A 157 16.67 -10.83 7.04
CA ASN A 157 17.03 -9.56 6.38
C ASN A 157 18.16 -8.83 7.11
N LYS A 158 19.41 -9.07 6.69
CA LYS A 158 20.58 -8.41 7.30
C LYS A 158 20.66 -6.90 7.06
N LEU A 159 19.93 -6.35 6.09
CA LEU A 159 19.88 -4.90 5.86
C LEU A 159 19.26 -4.14 7.04
N LEU A 160 18.43 -4.81 7.88
CA LEU A 160 17.91 -4.23 9.11
C LEU A 160 19.00 -3.70 10.05
N LYS A 161 20.21 -4.21 9.96
CA LYS A 161 21.37 -3.77 10.77
C LYS A 161 22.30 -2.81 10.05
N THR A 162 22.24 -2.76 8.72
CA THR A 162 23.32 -2.14 7.93
C THR A 162 22.85 -1.04 6.99
N TYR A 163 21.55 -0.99 6.67
CA TYR A 163 21.03 -0.03 5.70
C TYR A 163 20.13 1.01 6.37
N ASN A 164 20.46 2.29 6.21
CA ASN A 164 19.71 3.38 6.82
C ASN A 164 18.32 3.55 6.17
N GLY A 165 17.27 3.52 6.99
CA GLY A 165 15.89 3.68 6.56
C GLY A 165 15.22 2.41 6.05
N ILE A 166 15.86 1.23 6.17
CA ILE A 166 15.24 -0.05 5.82
C ILE A 166 13.98 -0.30 6.67
N THR A 167 12.90 -0.76 6.05
CA THR A 167 11.62 -1.09 6.71
C THR A 167 11.20 -2.55 6.50
N GLY A 168 11.93 -3.30 5.70
CA GLY A 168 11.66 -4.71 5.41
C GLY A 168 12.11 -5.05 3.99
N LEU A 169 11.44 -5.93 3.21
CA LEU A 169 10.25 -6.72 3.53
C LEU A 169 10.65 -8.19 3.79
N LYS A 170 11.07 -8.92 2.72
CA LYS A 170 11.27 -10.35 2.78
C LYS A 170 12.46 -10.83 1.98
N THR A 171 13.18 -11.82 2.51
CA THR A 171 14.22 -12.60 1.81
C THR A 171 13.71 -14.00 1.52
N GLY A 172 14.27 -14.63 0.49
CA GLY A 172 14.05 -16.02 0.18
C GLY A 172 15.27 -16.64 -0.49
N THR A 173 15.40 -17.94 -0.37
CA THR A 173 16.44 -18.74 -1.05
C THR A 173 15.86 -20.11 -1.33
N THR A 174 15.87 -20.52 -2.60
CA THR A 174 15.58 -21.89 -3.01
C THR A 174 16.69 -22.35 -3.95
N ASN A 175 16.71 -23.65 -4.28
CA ASN A 175 17.72 -24.19 -5.19
C ASN A 175 17.56 -23.64 -6.61
N ASP A 176 16.32 -23.45 -7.05
CA ASP A 176 16.00 -23.06 -8.42
C ASP A 176 15.97 -21.54 -8.60
N ALA A 177 15.49 -20.80 -7.59
CA ALA A 177 15.43 -19.35 -7.62
C ALA A 177 16.70 -18.60 -7.22
N GLY A 178 17.66 -19.30 -6.58
CA GLY A 178 18.82 -18.65 -5.97
C GLY A 178 18.47 -17.75 -4.79
N CYS A 179 19.30 -16.76 -4.53
CA CYS A 179 19.08 -15.80 -3.44
C CYS A 179 18.24 -14.61 -3.92
N CYS A 180 17.07 -14.41 -3.33
CA CYS A 180 16.11 -13.37 -3.72
C CYS A 180 15.76 -12.44 -2.55
N MET A 181 15.36 -11.20 -2.86
CA MET A 181 14.94 -10.23 -1.86
C MET A 181 13.94 -9.22 -2.44
N SER A 182 12.89 -8.94 -1.69
CA SER A 182 12.13 -7.69 -1.77
C SER A 182 12.53 -6.84 -0.56
N ALA A 183 13.20 -5.72 -0.82
CA ALA A 183 13.62 -4.77 0.20
C ALA A 183 12.77 -3.52 0.14
N SER A 184 12.32 -3.02 1.29
CA SER A 184 11.67 -1.71 1.40
C SER A 184 12.46 -0.79 2.29
N ALA A 185 12.50 0.50 1.92
CA ALA A 185 13.14 1.53 2.74
C ALA A 185 12.36 2.84 2.65
N LYS A 186 12.39 3.62 3.73
CA LYS A 186 11.76 4.95 3.82
C LYS A 186 12.79 5.99 4.28
N ARG A 187 12.87 7.10 3.54
CA ARG A 187 13.65 8.28 3.92
C ARG A 187 12.77 9.53 3.69
N GLY A 188 12.42 10.23 4.78
CA GLY A 188 11.44 11.31 4.73
C GLY A 188 10.10 10.82 4.20
N ASP A 189 9.56 11.51 3.20
CA ASP A 189 8.26 11.16 2.60
C ASP A 189 8.36 10.13 1.48
N MET A 190 9.56 9.65 1.15
CA MET A 190 9.77 8.69 0.07
C MET A 190 9.96 7.28 0.60
N SER A 191 9.09 6.37 0.15
CA SER A 191 9.23 4.92 0.34
C SER A 191 9.57 4.25 -0.98
N LEU A 192 10.52 3.32 -0.95
CA LEU A 192 10.99 2.57 -2.12
C LEU A 192 10.90 1.07 -1.87
N VAL A 193 10.69 0.35 -2.95
CA VAL A 193 10.85 -1.12 -3.02
C VAL A 193 11.94 -1.43 -4.03
N ALA A 194 12.87 -2.30 -3.63
CA ALA A 194 13.86 -2.89 -4.52
C ALA A 194 13.70 -4.42 -4.52
N VAL A 195 13.57 -5.00 -5.69
CA VAL A 195 13.43 -6.46 -5.86
C VAL A 195 14.62 -6.98 -6.64
N VAL A 196 15.30 -7.95 -6.06
CA VAL A 196 16.41 -8.68 -6.68
C VAL A 196 16.11 -10.17 -6.66
N LEU A 197 16.34 -10.83 -7.77
CA LEU A 197 16.03 -12.23 -8.02
C LEU A 197 17.25 -12.95 -8.58
N GLY A 198 17.42 -14.23 -8.24
CA GLY A 198 18.43 -15.07 -8.87
C GLY A 198 19.88 -14.71 -8.53
N CYS A 199 20.14 -14.06 -7.40
CA CYS A 199 21.50 -13.77 -6.98
C CYS A 199 22.23 -15.07 -6.57
N ASN A 200 23.53 -15.14 -6.88
CA ASN A 200 24.35 -16.33 -6.58
C ASN A 200 24.64 -16.49 -5.08
N SER A 201 24.48 -15.43 -4.30
CA SER A 201 24.76 -15.46 -2.86
C SER A 201 23.88 -14.48 -2.08
N GLY A 202 23.72 -14.79 -0.78
CA GLY A 202 23.06 -13.86 0.14
C GLY A 202 23.79 -12.51 0.28
N LYS A 203 25.10 -12.45 0.08
CA LYS A 203 25.87 -11.20 0.10
C LYS A 203 25.52 -10.34 -1.11
N GLU A 204 25.48 -10.94 -2.29
CA GLU A 204 25.14 -10.28 -3.55
C GLU A 204 23.73 -9.67 -3.49
N ARG A 205 22.71 -10.44 -3.08
CA ARG A 205 21.32 -9.92 -2.98
C ARG A 205 21.20 -8.70 -2.06
N PHE A 206 21.93 -8.65 -0.94
CA PHE A 206 21.91 -7.49 -0.04
C PHE A 206 22.63 -6.28 -0.65
N SER A 207 23.77 -6.52 -1.33
CA SER A 207 24.50 -5.48 -2.05
C SER A 207 23.67 -4.86 -3.16
N ASP A 208 23.02 -5.68 -3.97
CA ASP A 208 22.25 -5.25 -5.13
C ASP A 208 20.95 -4.54 -4.71
N ALA A 209 20.25 -5.08 -3.70
CA ALA A 209 19.08 -4.40 -3.14
C ALA A 209 19.43 -3.03 -2.55
N ALA A 210 20.55 -2.92 -1.82
CA ALA A 210 21.02 -1.65 -1.30
C ALA A 210 21.38 -0.66 -2.42
N ALA A 211 22.07 -1.11 -3.46
CA ALA A 211 22.42 -0.27 -4.61
C ALA A 211 21.18 0.25 -5.36
N LEU A 212 20.16 -0.59 -5.54
CA LEU A 212 18.89 -0.17 -6.15
C LEU A 212 18.15 0.86 -5.29
N LEU A 213 18.11 0.67 -3.97
CA LEU A 213 17.51 1.65 -3.05
C LEU A 213 18.28 2.97 -3.06
N ASP A 214 19.60 2.92 -3.04
CA ASP A 214 20.45 4.14 -3.11
C ASP A 214 20.26 4.85 -4.45
N TYR A 215 20.18 4.13 -5.56
CA TYR A 215 19.83 4.69 -6.86
C TYR A 215 18.47 5.42 -6.81
N GLY A 216 17.46 4.78 -6.23
CA GLY A 216 16.15 5.37 -6.10
C GLY A 216 16.16 6.65 -5.27
N PHE A 217 16.77 6.65 -4.09
CA PHE A 217 16.88 7.84 -3.24
C PHE A 217 17.75 8.95 -3.82
N ALA A 218 18.78 8.59 -4.59
CA ALA A 218 19.64 9.57 -5.24
C ALA A 218 18.92 10.31 -6.38
N ASN A 219 18.15 9.58 -7.20
CA ASN A 219 17.61 10.10 -8.45
C ASN A 219 16.16 10.59 -8.36
N PHE A 220 15.39 10.15 -7.38
CA PHE A 220 13.97 10.51 -7.27
C PHE A 220 13.68 11.32 -6.00
N SER A 221 12.61 12.09 -6.02
CA SER A 221 12.07 12.83 -4.88
C SER A 221 10.55 12.81 -4.90
N VAL A 222 9.94 12.88 -3.71
CA VAL A 222 8.50 13.07 -3.56
C VAL A 222 8.22 14.55 -3.39
N THR A 223 7.26 15.07 -4.14
CA THR A 223 6.79 16.45 -4.05
C THR A 223 5.30 16.44 -3.71
N GLN A 224 4.94 17.08 -2.60
CA GLN A 224 3.55 17.32 -2.24
C GLN A 224 2.95 18.35 -3.18
N LEU A 225 1.80 18.03 -3.78
CA LEU A 225 1.02 18.98 -4.54
C LEU A 225 0.33 19.94 -3.56
N LYS A 226 0.21 21.20 -3.97
CA LYS A 226 -0.48 22.24 -3.21
C LYS A 226 -1.48 22.93 -4.12
N ALA A 227 -2.59 23.38 -3.57
CA ALA A 227 -3.52 24.19 -4.35
C ALA A 227 -2.79 25.36 -5.01
N PRO A 228 -3.06 25.65 -6.30
CA PRO A 228 -2.44 26.76 -7.01
C PRO A 228 -2.67 28.08 -6.29
N GLU A 229 -1.66 28.94 -6.25
CA GLU A 229 -1.76 30.25 -5.59
C GLU A 229 -2.74 31.20 -6.30
N ASP A 230 -2.94 30.99 -7.59
CA ASP A 230 -3.87 31.72 -8.45
C ASP A 230 -5.31 31.17 -8.44
N LEU A 231 -5.58 30.10 -7.63
CA LEU A 231 -6.95 29.60 -7.46
C LEU A 231 -7.81 30.68 -6.78
N PRO A 232 -8.92 31.14 -7.42
CA PRO A 232 -9.84 32.09 -6.79
C PRO A 232 -10.37 31.55 -5.47
N LYS A 233 -10.55 32.44 -4.48
CA LYS A 233 -11.16 32.07 -3.19
C LYS A 233 -12.67 32.05 -3.25
N THR A 234 -13.26 32.73 -4.22
CA THR A 234 -14.70 32.84 -4.41
C THR A 234 -15.05 32.78 -5.88
N ILE A 235 -16.30 32.40 -6.17
CA ILE A 235 -16.88 32.44 -7.52
C ILE A 235 -18.19 33.22 -7.49
N LYS A 236 -18.48 33.96 -8.57
CA LYS A 236 -19.74 34.70 -8.75
C LYS A 236 -20.89 33.72 -8.92
N VAL A 237 -22.01 34.01 -8.25
CA VAL A 237 -23.26 33.27 -8.40
C VAL A 237 -24.31 34.16 -9.05
N GLU A 238 -24.78 33.73 -10.20
CA GLU A 238 -25.85 34.41 -10.93
C GLU A 238 -27.22 33.93 -10.46
N ASN A 239 -28.15 34.82 -10.38
CA ASN A 239 -29.50 34.55 -9.87
C ASN A 239 -29.55 33.96 -8.44
N GLY A 240 -28.47 34.16 -7.64
CA GLY A 240 -28.37 33.71 -6.25
C GLY A 240 -28.66 34.82 -5.25
N MET A 241 -29.14 34.45 -4.06
CA MET A 241 -29.27 35.36 -2.91
C MET A 241 -27.90 35.88 -2.45
N GLN A 242 -26.85 35.09 -2.64
CA GLN A 242 -25.47 35.46 -2.44
C GLN A 242 -24.81 35.75 -3.79
N GLY A 243 -24.19 36.93 -3.93
CA GLY A 243 -23.54 37.34 -5.17
C GLY A 243 -22.23 36.57 -5.46
N ASN A 244 -21.57 36.05 -4.40
CA ASN A 244 -20.38 35.22 -4.46
C ASN A 244 -20.44 34.19 -3.37
N ILE A 245 -19.85 33.02 -3.62
CA ILE A 245 -19.64 31.96 -2.64
C ILE A 245 -18.18 31.56 -2.56
N GLY A 246 -17.74 31.04 -1.41
CA GLY A 246 -16.44 30.46 -1.21
C GLY A 246 -16.29 29.18 -2.01
N ILE A 247 -15.09 28.98 -2.58
CA ILE A 247 -14.72 27.73 -3.25
C ILE A 247 -13.44 27.17 -2.63
N GLY A 248 -13.28 25.87 -2.72
CA GLY A 248 -12.11 25.15 -2.21
C GLY A 248 -11.69 24.02 -3.13
N CYS A 249 -10.41 23.64 -3.04
CA CYS A 249 -9.86 22.47 -3.70
C CYS A 249 -8.98 21.74 -2.68
N ASP A 250 -9.40 20.53 -2.29
CA ASP A 250 -8.60 19.70 -1.40
C ASP A 250 -7.54 18.94 -2.21
N VAL A 251 -6.30 19.44 -2.16
CA VAL A 251 -5.18 18.85 -2.87
C VAL A 251 -4.37 18.00 -1.89
N ASN A 252 -4.74 16.74 -1.76
CA ASN A 252 -4.07 15.78 -0.91
C ASN A 252 -3.43 14.66 -1.76
N ALA A 253 -2.32 14.98 -2.43
CA ALA A 253 -1.54 14.00 -3.16
C ALA A 253 -0.09 14.43 -3.30
N SER A 254 0.77 13.44 -3.51
CA SER A 254 2.17 13.63 -3.88
C SER A 254 2.48 12.97 -5.21
N ILE A 255 3.51 13.42 -5.86
CA ILE A 255 4.06 12.81 -7.08
C ILE A 255 5.55 12.56 -6.93
N VAL A 256 6.03 11.53 -7.59
CA VAL A 256 7.46 11.22 -7.67
C VAL A 256 8.05 11.96 -8.87
N LEU A 257 9.15 12.67 -8.65
CA LEU A 257 9.89 13.38 -9.67
C LEU A 257 11.29 12.78 -9.81
N ASP A 258 11.74 12.62 -11.04
CA ASP A 258 13.16 12.42 -11.35
C ASP A 258 13.90 13.75 -11.17
N LYS A 259 14.86 13.78 -10.23
CA LYS A 259 15.65 14.97 -9.92
C LYS A 259 16.49 15.47 -11.11
N ASN A 260 16.80 14.57 -12.04
CA ASN A 260 17.68 14.84 -13.19
C ASN A 260 16.92 15.21 -14.45
N SER A 261 15.60 15.02 -14.50
CA SER A 261 14.79 15.26 -15.71
C SER A 261 14.56 16.72 -16.04
N GLY A 262 14.75 17.63 -15.04
CA GLY A 262 14.34 19.03 -15.18
C GLY A 262 12.83 19.22 -15.32
N SER A 263 12.05 18.18 -15.12
CA SER A 263 10.59 18.16 -15.23
C SER A 263 9.95 19.14 -14.27
N LYS A 264 8.97 19.90 -14.79
CA LYS A 264 8.22 20.89 -13.99
C LYS A 264 6.77 20.46 -13.85
N ILE A 265 6.27 20.59 -12.63
CA ILE A 265 4.84 20.47 -12.35
C ILE A 265 4.18 21.76 -12.80
N VAL A 266 3.17 21.65 -13.64
CA VAL A 266 2.31 22.77 -14.06
C VAL A 266 0.88 22.46 -13.62
N SER A 267 0.22 23.40 -12.95
CA SER A 267 -1.20 23.32 -12.64
C SER A 267 -2.02 24.08 -13.68
N LYS A 268 -3.18 23.55 -14.03
CA LYS A 268 -4.19 24.21 -14.85
C LYS A 268 -5.51 24.20 -14.11
N ILE A 269 -6.10 25.38 -13.94
CA ILE A 269 -7.41 25.56 -13.36
C ILE A 269 -8.44 25.61 -14.51
N ASP A 270 -9.47 24.77 -14.40
CA ASP A 270 -10.65 24.79 -15.24
C ASP A 270 -11.84 25.12 -14.37
N LEU A 271 -12.22 26.42 -14.36
CA LEU A 271 -13.27 26.98 -13.53
C LEU A 271 -14.02 28.03 -14.35
N PRO A 272 -15.36 28.00 -14.41
CA PRO A 272 -16.14 29.06 -15.06
C PRO A 272 -16.01 30.40 -14.33
N GLU A 273 -16.26 31.51 -15.02
CA GLU A 273 -16.24 32.85 -14.43
C GLU A 273 -17.41 33.08 -13.47
N SER A 274 -18.54 32.41 -13.70
CA SER A 274 -19.74 32.45 -12.85
C SER A 274 -20.50 31.15 -12.92
N ILE A 275 -21.35 30.92 -11.91
CA ILE A 275 -22.23 29.74 -11.81
C ILE A 275 -23.65 30.20 -11.54
N GLU A 276 -24.65 29.42 -11.94
CA GLU A 276 -26.05 29.73 -11.73
C GLU A 276 -26.59 29.09 -10.46
N ALA A 277 -27.35 29.85 -9.67
CA ALA A 277 -28.05 29.32 -8.49
C ALA A 277 -29.25 28.43 -8.89
N PRO A 278 -29.61 27.39 -8.08
CA PRO A 278 -29.08 27.13 -6.76
C PRO A 278 -27.75 26.34 -6.81
N VAL A 279 -26.90 26.54 -5.80
CA VAL A 279 -25.64 25.79 -5.60
C VAL A 279 -25.69 25.15 -4.21
N VAL A 280 -25.19 23.94 -4.11
CA VAL A 280 -25.13 23.19 -2.84
C VAL A 280 -23.67 23.04 -2.40
N SER A 281 -23.43 23.17 -1.10
CA SER A 281 -22.10 22.91 -0.52
C SER A 281 -21.58 21.52 -0.91
N GLY A 282 -20.30 21.44 -1.32
CA GLY A 282 -19.70 20.24 -1.88
C GLY A 282 -19.95 20.02 -3.38
N GLN A 283 -20.80 20.82 -4.03
CA GLN A 283 -21.03 20.73 -5.46
C GLN A 283 -19.74 21.00 -6.23
N LYS A 284 -19.42 20.14 -7.20
CA LYS A 284 -18.32 20.34 -8.13
C LYS A 284 -18.58 21.53 -9.03
N LEU A 285 -17.64 22.45 -9.08
CA LEU A 285 -17.69 23.67 -9.88
C LEU A 285 -16.65 23.68 -11.00
N GLY A 286 -15.54 22.97 -10.81
CA GLY A 286 -14.42 22.94 -11.72
C GLY A 286 -13.40 21.90 -11.35
N THR A 287 -12.20 21.99 -11.94
CA THR A 287 -11.09 21.09 -11.67
C THR A 287 -9.74 21.82 -11.68
N VAL A 288 -8.82 21.34 -10.86
CA VAL A 288 -7.38 21.65 -10.94
C VAL A 288 -6.67 20.42 -11.45
N THR A 289 -6.01 20.53 -12.61
CA THR A 289 -5.23 19.44 -13.21
C THR A 289 -3.74 19.75 -13.12
N TYR A 290 -2.98 18.82 -12.56
CA TYR A 290 -1.52 18.87 -12.52
C TYR A 290 -0.95 18.03 -13.64
N SER A 291 0.01 18.62 -14.37
CA SER A 291 0.71 17.97 -15.48
C SER A 291 2.21 17.93 -15.19
N LEU A 292 2.84 16.83 -15.59
CA LEU A 292 4.28 16.65 -15.63
C LEU A 292 4.70 16.49 -17.08
N ASP A 293 5.57 17.36 -17.58
CA ASP A 293 6.03 17.36 -18.97
C ASP A 293 4.90 17.31 -20.02
N GLY A 294 3.80 18.02 -19.71
CA GLY A 294 2.62 18.09 -20.58
C GLY A 294 1.61 16.94 -20.43
N ASN A 295 1.94 15.90 -19.68
CA ASN A 295 1.03 14.79 -19.39
C ASN A 295 0.29 15.02 -18.08
N ALA A 296 -1.05 14.94 -18.11
CA ALA A 296 -1.86 15.05 -16.89
C ALA A 296 -1.56 13.85 -15.95
N VAL A 297 -1.20 14.16 -14.70
CA VAL A 297 -0.84 13.15 -13.70
C VAL A 297 -1.84 13.05 -12.56
N LYS A 298 -2.48 14.16 -12.18
CA LYS A 298 -3.51 14.23 -11.13
C LYS A 298 -4.52 15.31 -11.43
N SER A 299 -5.78 15.11 -11.00
CA SER A 299 -6.83 16.11 -11.10
C SER A 299 -7.64 16.11 -9.80
N PHE A 300 -8.00 17.29 -9.33
CA PHE A 300 -8.78 17.52 -8.11
C PHE A 300 -9.98 18.39 -8.40
N GLU A 301 -11.07 18.16 -7.70
CA GLU A 301 -12.30 18.94 -7.88
C GLU A 301 -12.23 20.26 -7.11
N ILE A 302 -12.71 21.31 -7.74
CA ILE A 302 -13.01 22.58 -7.09
C ILE A 302 -14.47 22.51 -6.68
N THR A 303 -14.77 22.69 -5.40
CA THR A 303 -16.11 22.54 -4.85
C THR A 303 -16.59 23.82 -4.16
N ALA A 304 -17.91 24.00 -4.12
CA ALA A 304 -18.57 25.05 -3.34
C ALA A 304 -18.38 24.77 -1.85
N LEU A 305 -18.00 25.77 -1.06
CA LEU A 305 -17.85 25.68 0.39
C LEU A 305 -19.14 26.00 1.15
N GLN A 306 -20.14 26.54 0.48
CA GLN A 306 -21.44 26.94 1.08
C GLN A 306 -22.54 26.87 0.03
N ASP A 307 -23.78 26.83 0.52
CA ASP A 307 -24.97 26.88 -0.33
C ASP A 307 -25.21 28.28 -0.89
N ALA A 308 -25.85 28.37 -2.06
CA ALA A 308 -26.39 29.59 -2.63
C ALA A 308 -27.81 29.32 -3.12
N GLU A 309 -28.77 29.91 -2.47
CA GLU A 309 -30.18 29.79 -2.85
C GLU A 309 -30.50 30.67 -4.06
N LYS A 310 -31.38 30.19 -4.92
CA LYS A 310 -31.89 30.99 -6.06
C LYS A 310 -32.75 32.14 -5.58
N ILE A 311 -32.56 33.34 -6.13
CA ILE A 311 -33.42 34.47 -5.90
C ILE A 311 -34.88 34.13 -6.27
N SER A 312 -35.79 34.33 -5.33
CA SER A 312 -37.23 34.20 -5.53
C SER A 312 -37.94 35.42 -4.90
N PHE A 313 -39.15 35.70 -5.35
CA PHE A 313 -39.95 36.76 -4.72
C PHE A 313 -40.12 36.52 -3.22
N ALA A 314 -40.35 35.28 -2.82
CA ALA A 314 -40.54 34.93 -1.41
C ALA A 314 -39.26 35.14 -0.58
N SER A 315 -38.07 34.77 -1.11
CA SER A 315 -36.80 34.97 -0.41
C SER A 315 -36.44 36.44 -0.25
N VAL A 316 -36.63 37.25 -1.31
CA VAL A 316 -36.40 38.71 -1.26
C VAL A 316 -37.38 39.38 -0.31
N PHE A 317 -38.67 39.04 -0.36
CA PHE A 317 -39.70 39.56 0.52
C PHE A 317 -39.40 39.23 1.99
N SER A 318 -38.99 38.01 2.29
CA SER A 318 -38.59 37.59 3.64
C SER A 318 -37.42 38.41 4.20
N VAL A 319 -36.40 38.68 3.38
CA VAL A 319 -35.24 39.50 3.79
C VAL A 319 -35.69 40.95 4.07
N LEU A 320 -36.52 41.53 3.20
CA LEU A 320 -37.05 42.88 3.40
C LEU A 320 -37.93 42.97 4.65
N LEU A 321 -38.79 41.98 4.90
CA LEU A 321 -39.64 41.94 6.09
C LEU A 321 -38.82 41.88 7.38
N ASN A 322 -37.79 41.00 7.41
CA ASN A 322 -36.91 40.87 8.55
C ASN A 322 -36.10 42.15 8.82
N SER A 323 -35.65 42.85 7.77
CA SER A 323 -34.94 44.12 7.95
C SER A 323 -35.83 45.26 8.48
N ILE A 324 -37.14 45.22 8.18
CA ILE A 324 -38.10 46.19 8.72
C ILE A 324 -38.45 45.89 10.20
N ILE A 325 -38.54 44.61 10.56
CA ILE A 325 -38.89 44.19 11.94
C ILE A 325 -37.70 44.37 12.90
N SER A 326 -36.47 44.42 12.39
CA SER A 326 -35.23 44.59 13.17
C SER A 326 -34.82 46.07 13.38
N LEU A 327 -35.58 47.02 12.83
CA LEU A 327 -35.48 48.45 13.08
C LEU A 327 -36.41 48.88 14.23
#